data_819ef4d21836e63c66f84a00d1063422
#
_entry.id   819ef4d21836e63c66f84a00d1063422
#
_cell.length_a   1.000
_cell.length_b   1.000
_cell.length_c   1.000
_cell.angle_alpha   90.00
_cell.angle_beta   90.00
_cell.angle_gamma   90.00
#
_symmetry.space_group_name_H-M   'P 1'
#
loop_
_entity.id
_entity.type
_entity.pdbx_description
1 polymer ?
#
loop_
_entity_poly.entity_id
_entity_poly.type
_entity_poly.pdbx_seq_one_letter_code
_entity_poly.pdbx_strand_id
1 'polypeptide(L)'
;MLAVAAGAERMTLAMRSLEHLFLIGVAGVTEIWLVRHGDCYEDMADEPDPPLSPLGRKQAALLAERVRRLKPAAVYSSPYRRAVETAKAIADDVSVDPRLVEMAMDLTDEGMLDFKEPPLTVVERMSAAIDDITQAHEGGRVIVISHGAAIVNYVTDVLRLEPGQLRLLPYYTSVSIVRALGDRRIIAGFGDVAHLE
;
A
#
# COMPACT_ATOMS: atom_id res chain seq x y z
N MET A 1 -0.16 20.48 44.23
CA MET A 1 0.80 19.64 43.42
C MET A 1 0.29 18.25 43.11
N LEU A 2 -0.29 17.49 44.06
CA LEU A 2 -0.82 16.11 43.85
C LEU A 2 -1.94 16.03 42.80
N ALA A 3 -2.85 17.01 42.71
CA ALA A 3 -3.96 16.99 41.75
C ALA A 3 -3.50 17.22 40.28
N VAL A 4 -2.43 18.01 40.09
CA VAL A 4 -1.87 18.26 38.74
C VAL A 4 -1.13 17.03 38.23
N ALA A 5 -0.40 16.32 39.09
CA ALA A 5 0.28 15.08 38.74
C ALA A 5 -0.73 13.98 38.34
N ALA A 6 -1.80 13.78 39.12
CA ALA A 6 -2.86 12.83 38.82
C ALA A 6 -3.61 13.16 37.52
N GLY A 7 -3.77 14.44 37.19
CA GLY A 7 -4.33 14.88 35.91
C GLY A 7 -3.42 14.56 34.71
N ALA A 8 -2.12 14.79 34.86
CA ALA A 8 -1.14 14.45 33.83
C ALA A 8 -1.03 12.94 33.58
N GLU A 9 -1.06 12.12 34.63
CA GLU A 9 -1.06 10.65 34.51
C GLU A 9 -2.34 10.13 33.81
N ARG A 10 -3.51 10.68 34.13
CA ARG A 10 -4.78 10.33 33.45
C ARG A 10 -4.75 10.73 31.98
N MET A 11 -4.21 11.90 31.64
CA MET A 11 -4.05 12.34 30.25
C MET A 11 -3.11 11.39 29.49
N THR A 12 -1.99 10.99 30.08
CA THR A 12 -1.05 10.04 29.49
C THR A 12 -1.69 8.67 29.22
N LEU A 13 -2.50 8.15 30.14
CA LEU A 13 -3.24 6.90 29.97
C LEU A 13 -4.30 7.01 28.87
N ALA A 14 -5.02 8.14 28.81
CA ALA A 14 -6.00 8.38 27.74
C ALA A 14 -5.34 8.44 26.36
N MET A 15 -4.19 9.14 26.24
CA MET A 15 -3.44 9.21 24.99
C MET A 15 -2.93 7.82 24.56
N ARG A 16 -2.36 7.03 25.45
CA ARG A 16 -1.94 5.65 25.15
C ARG A 16 -3.10 4.77 24.70
N SER A 17 -4.26 4.90 25.33
CA SER A 17 -5.47 4.17 24.93
C SER A 17 -5.92 4.57 23.52
N LEU A 18 -5.86 5.87 23.18
CA LEU A 18 -6.14 6.36 21.84
C LEU A 18 -5.12 5.81 20.82
N GLU A 19 -3.83 5.87 21.13
CA GLU A 19 -2.77 5.31 20.28
C GLU A 19 -2.99 3.81 19.97
N HIS A 20 -3.39 3.02 21.00
CA HIS A 20 -3.71 1.61 20.83
C HIS A 20 -4.93 1.37 19.94
N LEU A 21 -5.92 2.28 19.91
CA LEU A 21 -7.03 2.20 18.94
C LEU A 21 -6.54 2.30 17.49
N PHE A 22 -5.44 3.01 17.27
CA PHE A 22 -4.78 3.14 15.96
C PHE A 22 -3.59 2.18 15.79
N LEU A 23 -3.51 1.12 16.62
CA LEU A 23 -2.45 0.12 16.58
C LEU A 23 -1.03 0.71 16.72
N ILE A 24 -0.89 1.82 17.46
CA ILE A 24 0.41 2.44 17.75
C ILE A 24 0.96 1.83 19.04
N GLY A 25 2.20 1.30 18.98
CA GLY A 25 2.86 0.68 20.13
C GLY A 25 2.22 -0.64 20.59
N VAL A 26 1.41 -1.29 19.78
CA VAL A 26 0.77 -2.58 20.03
C VAL A 26 1.67 -3.70 19.52
N ALA A 27 1.94 -4.69 20.35
CA ALA A 27 2.73 -5.86 19.97
C ALA A 27 1.99 -6.71 18.91
N GLY A 28 2.73 -7.37 18.01
CA GLY A 28 2.19 -8.24 16.98
C GLY A 28 1.60 -7.50 15.77
N VAL A 29 1.62 -6.17 15.76
CA VAL A 29 1.14 -5.39 14.61
C VAL A 29 2.06 -5.58 13.41
N THR A 30 1.50 -6.06 12.30
CA THR A 30 2.17 -6.08 11.00
C THR A 30 1.98 -4.73 10.31
N GLU A 31 3.06 -4.15 9.82
CA GLU A 31 3.04 -2.90 9.06
C GLU A 31 3.23 -3.21 7.57
N ILE A 32 2.19 -2.96 6.78
CA ILE A 32 2.19 -3.22 5.34
C ILE A 32 2.33 -1.89 4.60
N TRP A 33 3.36 -1.78 3.79
CA TRP A 33 3.60 -0.66 2.91
C TRP A 33 3.06 -1.00 1.52
N LEU A 34 1.84 -0.56 1.23
CA LEU A 34 1.25 -0.63 -0.10
C LEU A 34 1.88 0.43 -0.98
N VAL A 35 2.52 0.01 -2.04
CA VAL A 35 3.27 0.87 -2.95
C VAL A 35 2.70 0.74 -4.36
N ARG A 36 2.37 1.86 -5.00
CA ARG A 36 2.09 1.86 -6.43
C ARG A 36 3.40 1.65 -7.20
N HIS A 37 3.40 0.83 -8.24
CA HIS A 37 4.55 0.64 -9.13
C HIS A 37 5.11 1.97 -9.66
N GLY A 38 6.35 1.98 -10.14
CA GLY A 38 6.98 3.12 -10.78
C GLY A 38 6.35 3.47 -12.13
N ASP A 39 6.68 4.65 -12.66
CA ASP A 39 6.18 5.10 -13.97
C ASP A 39 6.50 4.12 -15.10
N CYS A 40 5.57 3.95 -16.06
CA CYS A 40 5.67 2.96 -17.13
C CYS A 40 5.13 3.45 -18.49
N TYR A 41 4.86 4.74 -18.67
CA TYR A 41 4.12 5.26 -19.83
C TYR A 41 4.96 5.95 -20.91
N GLU A 42 6.27 5.73 -20.97
CA GLU A 42 7.05 6.22 -22.09
C GLU A 42 6.96 5.25 -23.29
N ASP A 43 6.40 5.74 -24.40
CA ASP A 43 6.46 5.18 -25.78
C ASP A 43 5.96 3.74 -26.01
N MET A 44 5.09 3.21 -25.14
CA MET A 44 4.65 1.81 -25.18
C MET A 44 3.11 1.67 -25.24
N ALA A 45 2.45 2.51 -26.04
CA ALA A 45 0.97 2.57 -26.10
C ALA A 45 0.30 1.23 -26.48
N ASP A 46 1.01 0.33 -27.13
CA ASP A 46 0.47 -0.94 -27.63
C ASP A 46 0.85 -2.16 -26.78
N GLU A 47 1.63 -1.99 -25.69
CA GLU A 47 2.01 -3.12 -24.83
C GLU A 47 1.09 -3.23 -23.62
N PRO A 48 0.35 -4.35 -23.46
CA PRO A 48 -0.61 -4.52 -22.37
C PRO A 48 0.04 -4.60 -20.98
N ASP A 49 1.33 -4.95 -20.90
CA ASP A 49 2.10 -5.01 -19.64
C ASP A 49 3.47 -4.34 -19.82
N PRO A 50 3.51 -2.99 -19.92
CA PRO A 50 4.74 -2.25 -20.19
C PRO A 50 5.73 -2.38 -19.01
N PRO A 51 7.04 -2.36 -19.30
CA PRO A 51 8.09 -2.26 -18.27
C PRO A 51 8.09 -0.86 -17.62
N LEU A 52 8.93 -0.68 -16.61
CA LEU A 52 9.21 0.65 -16.07
C LEU A 52 9.86 1.54 -17.14
N SER A 53 9.41 2.78 -17.21
CA SER A 53 10.11 3.84 -17.95
C SER A 53 11.48 4.16 -17.31
N PRO A 54 12.36 4.91 -17.96
CA PRO A 54 13.58 5.44 -17.35
C PRO A 54 13.30 6.23 -16.06
N LEU A 55 12.20 7.00 -16.02
CA LEU A 55 11.74 7.71 -14.84
C LEU A 55 11.30 6.72 -13.75
N GLY A 56 10.50 5.71 -14.12
CA GLY A 56 10.03 4.68 -13.18
C GLY A 56 11.18 3.90 -12.54
N ARG A 57 12.21 3.55 -13.29
CA ARG A 57 13.43 2.93 -12.74
C ARG A 57 14.14 3.83 -11.73
N LYS A 58 14.21 5.13 -11.99
CA LYS A 58 14.77 6.11 -11.04
C LYS A 58 13.92 6.21 -9.78
N GLN A 59 12.60 6.28 -9.91
CA GLN A 59 11.66 6.28 -8.79
C GLN A 59 11.80 5.01 -7.93
N ALA A 60 11.87 3.83 -8.56
CA ALA A 60 12.05 2.56 -7.87
C ALA A 60 13.39 2.49 -7.12
N ALA A 61 14.47 3.05 -7.67
CA ALA A 61 15.76 3.12 -7.00
C ALA A 61 15.72 4.02 -5.75
N LEU A 62 15.07 5.18 -5.83
CA LEU A 62 14.89 6.08 -4.68
C LEU A 62 14.02 5.43 -3.58
N LEU A 63 12.95 4.74 -3.97
CA LEU A 63 12.15 3.94 -3.04
C LEU A 63 13.00 2.87 -2.36
N ALA A 64 13.83 2.15 -3.11
CA ALA A 64 14.70 1.11 -2.58
C ALA A 64 15.69 1.64 -1.52
N GLU A 65 16.23 2.83 -1.71
CA GLU A 65 17.08 3.48 -0.71
C GLU A 65 16.34 3.77 0.59
N ARG A 66 15.09 4.28 0.48
CA ARG A 66 14.21 4.53 1.63
C ARG A 66 13.92 3.23 2.38
N VAL A 67 13.52 2.19 1.65
CA VAL A 67 13.08 0.89 2.20
C VAL A 67 14.23 0.10 2.81
N ARG A 68 15.46 0.20 2.27
CA ARG A 68 16.64 -0.53 2.78
C ARG A 68 16.88 -0.34 4.28
N ARG A 69 16.58 0.85 4.81
CA ARG A 69 16.75 1.16 6.25
C ARG A 69 15.71 0.46 7.13
N LEU A 70 14.61 0.02 6.54
CA LEU A 70 13.47 -0.57 7.27
C LEU A 70 13.63 -2.08 7.48
N LYS A 71 14.51 -2.74 6.72
CA LYS A 71 14.74 -4.20 6.74
C LYS A 71 13.42 -4.96 6.69
N PRO A 72 12.66 -4.86 5.59
CA PRO A 72 11.36 -5.53 5.49
C PRO A 72 11.53 -7.05 5.62
N ALA A 73 10.55 -7.71 6.25
CA ALA A 73 10.52 -9.15 6.41
C ALA A 73 10.27 -9.87 5.08
N ALA A 74 9.54 -9.23 4.17
CA ALA A 74 9.27 -9.74 2.82
C ALA A 74 8.91 -8.61 1.84
N VAL A 75 9.01 -8.91 0.54
CA VAL A 75 8.53 -8.06 -0.56
C VAL A 75 7.60 -8.89 -1.44
N TYR A 76 6.37 -8.40 -1.58
CA TYR A 76 5.34 -8.97 -2.46
C TYR A 76 5.09 -8.08 -3.67
N SER A 77 4.66 -8.65 -4.77
CA SER A 77 4.35 -7.91 -5.99
C SER A 77 3.16 -8.48 -6.75
N SER A 78 2.38 -7.61 -7.37
CA SER A 78 1.55 -7.96 -8.52
C SER A 78 2.40 -8.65 -9.59
N PRO A 79 1.85 -9.57 -10.40
CA PRO A 79 2.56 -10.23 -11.49
C PRO A 79 2.90 -9.29 -12.66
N TYR A 80 2.29 -8.11 -12.76
CA TYR A 80 2.57 -7.18 -13.86
C TYR A 80 4.01 -6.72 -13.84
N ARG A 81 4.62 -6.68 -15.03
CA ARG A 81 6.05 -6.40 -15.24
C ARG A 81 6.53 -5.15 -14.51
N ARG A 82 5.79 -4.04 -14.64
CA ARG A 82 6.10 -2.77 -13.96
C ARG A 82 6.13 -2.88 -12.43
N ALA A 83 5.26 -3.72 -11.86
CA ALA A 83 5.24 -3.97 -10.42
C ALA A 83 6.42 -4.87 -9.98
N VAL A 84 6.69 -5.94 -10.73
CA VAL A 84 7.81 -6.85 -10.48
C VAL A 84 9.14 -6.10 -10.60
N GLU A 85 9.32 -5.26 -11.63
CA GLU A 85 10.54 -4.44 -11.79
C GLU A 85 10.71 -3.44 -10.63
N THR A 86 9.62 -2.84 -10.14
CA THR A 86 9.65 -1.97 -8.94
C THR A 86 10.06 -2.77 -7.70
N ALA A 87 9.49 -3.95 -7.48
CA ALA A 87 9.81 -4.81 -6.34
C ALA A 87 11.26 -5.30 -6.37
N LYS A 88 11.76 -5.68 -7.55
CA LYS A 88 13.15 -6.14 -7.73
C LYS A 88 14.20 -5.05 -7.53
N ALA A 89 13.84 -3.78 -7.63
CA ALA A 89 14.73 -2.70 -7.19
C ALA A 89 14.95 -2.71 -5.66
N ILE A 90 14.01 -3.27 -4.90
CA ILE A 90 14.03 -3.32 -3.43
C ILE A 90 14.72 -4.59 -2.92
N ALA A 91 14.38 -5.76 -3.50
CA ALA A 91 14.88 -7.08 -3.07
C ALA A 91 15.01 -8.05 -4.25
N ASP A 92 15.96 -8.97 -4.15
CA ASP A 92 16.15 -10.04 -5.14
C ASP A 92 15.04 -11.11 -5.00
N ASP A 93 14.64 -11.41 -3.76
CA ASP A 93 13.56 -12.35 -3.45
C ASP A 93 12.22 -11.60 -3.36
N VAL A 94 11.33 -11.87 -4.31
CA VAL A 94 10.03 -11.24 -4.46
C VAL A 94 8.97 -12.30 -4.61
N SER A 95 8.00 -12.32 -3.69
CA SER A 95 6.81 -13.18 -3.78
C SER A 95 5.77 -12.54 -4.68
N VAL A 96 5.38 -13.25 -5.76
CA VAL A 96 4.36 -12.75 -6.70
C VAL A 96 2.99 -13.28 -6.31
N ASP A 97 2.02 -12.36 -6.14
CA ASP A 97 0.63 -12.71 -5.81
C ASP A 97 -0.33 -12.13 -6.87
N PRO A 98 -1.08 -12.97 -7.60
CA PRO A 98 -2.01 -12.53 -8.64
C PRO A 98 -3.19 -11.70 -8.10
N ARG A 99 -3.49 -11.76 -6.81
CA ARG A 99 -4.54 -10.97 -6.17
C ARG A 99 -4.18 -9.47 -6.07
N LEU A 100 -2.90 -9.12 -6.28
CA LEU A 100 -2.40 -7.74 -6.21
C LEU A 100 -2.45 -6.99 -7.55
N VAL A 101 -3.08 -7.55 -8.61
CA VAL A 101 -3.19 -6.92 -9.93
C VAL A 101 -4.01 -5.62 -9.89
N GLU A 102 -3.87 -4.81 -10.95
CA GLU A 102 -4.70 -3.62 -11.13
C GLU A 102 -6.17 -4.00 -11.32
N MET A 103 -7.06 -3.09 -10.99
CA MET A 103 -8.47 -3.16 -11.34
C MET A 103 -8.59 -3.27 -12.87
N ALA A 104 -9.33 -4.27 -13.36
CA ALA A 104 -9.51 -4.43 -14.80
C ALA A 104 -10.29 -3.26 -15.38
N MET A 105 -9.71 -2.60 -16.38
CA MET A 105 -10.29 -1.47 -17.06
C MET A 105 -9.80 -1.39 -18.51
N ASP A 106 -10.64 -0.88 -19.40
CA ASP A 106 -10.33 -0.59 -20.78
C ASP A 106 -10.49 0.91 -21.06
N LEU A 107 -9.96 1.38 -22.17
CA LEU A 107 -10.28 2.69 -22.73
C LEU A 107 -11.40 2.52 -23.77
N THR A 108 -12.45 3.34 -23.67
CA THR A 108 -13.45 3.45 -24.74
C THR A 108 -12.86 4.18 -25.95
N ASP A 109 -13.53 4.08 -27.09
CA ASP A 109 -13.16 4.82 -28.31
C ASP A 109 -13.12 6.35 -28.10
N GLU A 110 -13.84 6.84 -27.08
CA GLU A 110 -13.88 8.26 -26.68
C GLU A 110 -12.79 8.64 -25.66
N GLY A 111 -11.91 7.68 -25.30
CA GLY A 111 -10.83 7.89 -24.32
C GLY A 111 -11.29 7.90 -22.86
N MET A 112 -12.48 7.38 -22.55
CA MET A 112 -12.98 7.23 -21.18
C MET A 112 -12.55 5.89 -20.61
N LEU A 113 -12.35 5.83 -19.27
CA LEU A 113 -12.11 4.56 -18.57
C LEU A 113 -13.42 3.77 -18.43
N ASP A 114 -13.41 2.53 -18.88
CA ASP A 114 -14.47 1.55 -18.71
C ASP A 114 -14.01 0.45 -17.74
N PHE A 115 -14.54 0.48 -16.50
CA PHE A 115 -14.17 -0.46 -15.46
C PHE A 115 -14.85 -1.82 -15.69
N LYS A 116 -14.04 -2.85 -15.95
CA LYS A 116 -14.51 -4.23 -16.20
C LYS A 116 -14.60 -5.08 -14.94
N GLU A 117 -13.96 -4.66 -13.86
CA GLU A 117 -14.00 -5.33 -12.56
C GLU A 117 -14.76 -4.47 -11.57
N PRO A 118 -15.77 -5.03 -10.84
CA PRO A 118 -16.46 -4.29 -9.78
C PRO A 118 -15.50 -3.92 -8.64
N PRO A 119 -15.62 -2.73 -8.03
CA PRO A 119 -14.81 -2.32 -6.88
C PRO A 119 -14.79 -3.35 -5.75
N LEU A 120 -15.91 -3.99 -5.46
CA LEU A 120 -16.01 -5.01 -4.40
C LEU A 120 -15.12 -6.23 -4.68
N THR A 121 -15.04 -6.69 -5.93
CA THR A 121 -14.16 -7.80 -6.32
C THR A 121 -12.68 -7.45 -6.09
N VAL A 122 -12.30 -6.20 -6.41
CA VAL A 122 -10.95 -5.69 -6.11
C VAL A 122 -10.67 -5.72 -4.61
N VAL A 123 -11.62 -5.23 -3.81
CA VAL A 123 -11.54 -5.24 -2.33
C VAL A 123 -11.37 -6.65 -1.81
N GLU A 124 -12.21 -7.59 -2.24
CA GLU A 124 -12.18 -9.00 -1.79
C GLU A 124 -10.82 -9.66 -2.04
N ARG A 125 -10.27 -9.53 -3.27
CA ARG A 125 -8.97 -10.15 -3.59
C ARG A 125 -7.80 -9.46 -2.89
N MET A 126 -7.81 -8.12 -2.80
CA MET A 126 -6.77 -7.36 -2.10
C MET A 126 -6.79 -7.69 -0.60
N SER A 127 -7.97 -7.73 0.03
CA SER A 127 -8.13 -8.07 1.44
C SER A 127 -7.61 -9.49 1.73
N ALA A 128 -7.99 -10.47 0.91
CA ALA A 128 -7.50 -11.84 1.06
C ALA A 128 -5.97 -11.92 0.96
N ALA A 129 -5.34 -11.19 0.03
CA ALA A 129 -3.88 -11.14 -0.07
C ALA A 129 -3.25 -10.50 1.19
N ILE A 130 -3.80 -9.37 1.63
CA ILE A 130 -3.29 -8.64 2.80
C ILE A 130 -3.47 -9.44 4.09
N ASP A 131 -4.55 -10.21 4.22
CA ASP A 131 -4.80 -11.07 5.38
C ASP A 131 -3.77 -12.20 5.46
N ASP A 132 -3.51 -12.90 4.35
CA ASP A 132 -2.49 -13.96 4.28
C ASP A 132 -1.08 -13.40 4.57
N ILE A 133 -0.74 -12.24 4.00
CA ILE A 133 0.54 -11.56 4.25
C ILE A 133 0.66 -11.16 5.72
N THR A 134 -0.41 -10.64 6.32
CA THR A 134 -0.42 -10.27 7.74
C THR A 134 -0.17 -11.47 8.64
N GLN A 135 -0.81 -12.58 8.35
CA GLN A 135 -0.66 -13.82 9.11
C GLN A 135 0.75 -14.43 8.95
N ALA A 136 1.30 -14.40 7.74
CA ALA A 136 2.64 -14.93 7.47
C ALA A 136 3.77 -14.11 8.11
N HIS A 137 3.54 -12.82 8.41
CA HIS A 137 4.57 -11.88 8.86
C HIS A 137 4.15 -11.10 10.11
N GLU A 138 3.52 -11.77 11.07
CA GLU A 138 3.04 -11.15 12.30
C GLU A 138 4.16 -10.34 13.00
N GLY A 139 3.87 -9.10 13.35
CA GLY A 139 4.81 -8.18 14.00
C GLY A 139 5.90 -7.62 13.09
N GLY A 140 5.91 -8.00 11.81
CA GLY A 140 6.90 -7.58 10.83
C GLY A 140 6.48 -6.36 10.01
N ARG A 141 7.37 -5.95 9.13
CA ARG A 141 7.09 -4.95 8.08
C ARG A 141 7.21 -5.61 6.72
N VAL A 142 6.21 -5.44 5.87
CA VAL A 142 6.15 -6.03 4.53
C VAL A 142 5.93 -4.94 3.49
N ILE A 143 6.62 -5.04 2.36
CA ILE A 143 6.42 -4.17 1.21
C ILE A 143 5.55 -4.93 0.20
N VAL A 144 4.51 -4.27 -0.30
CA VAL A 144 3.56 -4.83 -1.27
C VAL A 144 3.44 -3.88 -2.45
N ILE A 145 3.95 -4.29 -3.61
CA ILE A 145 3.89 -3.50 -4.84
C ILE A 145 2.61 -3.87 -5.60
N SER A 146 1.76 -2.88 -5.82
CA SER A 146 0.47 -3.00 -6.50
C SER A 146 0.22 -1.78 -7.39
N HIS A 147 -1.03 -1.39 -7.60
CA HIS A 147 -1.46 -0.44 -8.60
C HIS A 147 -2.39 0.63 -8.01
N GLY A 148 -2.61 1.69 -8.79
CA GLY A 148 -3.34 2.85 -8.32
C GLY A 148 -4.77 2.57 -7.89
N ALA A 149 -5.59 2.02 -8.78
CA ALA A 149 -7.01 1.76 -8.49
C ALA A 149 -7.18 0.62 -7.48
N ALA A 150 -6.34 -0.42 -7.53
CA ALA A 150 -6.37 -1.52 -6.56
C ALA A 150 -6.12 -1.01 -5.13
N ILE A 151 -5.09 -0.18 -4.92
CA ILE A 151 -4.78 0.43 -3.62
C ILE A 151 -5.92 1.34 -3.15
N VAL A 152 -6.45 2.20 -4.04
CA VAL A 152 -7.53 3.13 -3.68
C VAL A 152 -8.79 2.38 -3.24
N ASN A 153 -9.21 1.34 -3.97
CA ASN A 153 -10.39 0.55 -3.59
C ASN A 153 -10.20 -0.14 -2.25
N TYR A 154 -9.04 -0.77 -2.01
CA TYR A 154 -8.72 -1.40 -0.73
C TYR A 154 -8.71 -0.38 0.43
N VAL A 155 -8.06 0.77 0.25
CA VAL A 155 -8.01 1.81 1.29
C VAL A 155 -9.40 2.41 1.54
N THR A 156 -10.21 2.60 0.50
CA THR A 156 -11.60 3.07 0.60
C THR A 156 -12.42 2.15 1.51
N ASP A 157 -12.30 0.83 1.34
CA ASP A 157 -12.98 -0.16 2.16
C ASP A 157 -12.49 -0.14 3.63
N VAL A 158 -11.17 -0.14 3.86
CA VAL A 158 -10.61 -0.04 5.22
C VAL A 158 -11.11 1.21 5.95
N LEU A 159 -11.29 2.32 5.24
CA LEU A 159 -11.84 3.57 5.77
C LEU A 159 -13.37 3.53 5.91
N ARG A 160 -14.04 2.46 5.48
CA ARG A 160 -15.51 2.29 5.48
C ARG A 160 -16.21 3.40 4.69
N LEU A 161 -15.64 3.75 3.55
CA LEU A 161 -16.19 4.71 2.60
C LEU A 161 -16.86 3.96 1.43
N GLU A 162 -17.84 4.56 0.81
CA GLU A 162 -18.43 4.04 -0.42
C GLU A 162 -17.44 4.18 -1.60
N PRO A 163 -17.45 3.26 -2.58
CA PRO A 163 -16.63 3.37 -3.77
C PRO A 163 -16.77 4.74 -4.47
N GLY A 164 -15.64 5.34 -4.82
CA GLY A 164 -15.61 6.67 -5.45
C GLY A 164 -15.66 7.87 -4.50
N GLN A 165 -15.89 7.66 -3.21
CA GLN A 165 -15.83 8.75 -2.22
C GLN A 165 -14.39 9.22 -1.96
N LEU A 166 -13.42 8.29 -1.95
CA LEU A 166 -12.01 8.62 -1.83
C LEU A 166 -11.46 9.13 -3.18
N ARG A 167 -11.30 10.44 -3.31
CA ARG A 167 -10.80 11.10 -4.52
C ARG A 167 -9.30 11.34 -4.45
N LEU A 168 -8.54 10.27 -4.29
CA LEU A 168 -7.09 10.27 -4.23
C LEU A 168 -6.56 9.22 -5.19
N LEU A 169 -5.52 9.55 -5.94
CA LEU A 169 -4.76 8.59 -6.73
C LEU A 169 -3.32 8.60 -6.20
N PRO A 170 -2.83 7.47 -5.67
CA PRO A 170 -1.46 7.41 -5.20
C PRO A 170 -0.50 7.65 -6.38
N TYR A 171 0.51 8.50 -6.16
CA TYR A 171 1.54 8.77 -7.18
C TYR A 171 2.42 7.52 -7.40
N TYR A 172 3.19 7.48 -8.49
CA TYR A 172 4.13 6.39 -8.75
C TYR A 172 5.14 6.25 -7.62
N THR A 173 5.38 5.02 -7.19
CA THR A 173 6.17 4.63 -6.03
C THR A 173 5.73 5.22 -4.68
N SER A 174 4.60 5.94 -4.63
CA SER A 174 4.08 6.43 -3.35
C SER A 174 3.76 5.28 -2.39
N VAL A 175 3.92 5.55 -1.11
CA VAL A 175 3.74 4.58 -0.02
C VAL A 175 2.47 4.91 0.75
N SER A 176 1.58 3.92 0.87
CA SER A 176 0.44 3.95 1.78
C SER A 176 0.65 2.89 2.86
N ILE A 177 0.50 3.26 4.13
CA ILE A 177 0.84 2.38 5.26
C ILE A 177 -0.43 1.86 5.91
N VAL A 178 -0.54 0.54 5.99
CA VAL A 178 -1.60 -0.19 6.70
C VAL A 178 -1.00 -0.86 7.93
N ARG A 179 -1.57 -0.62 9.10
CA ARG A 179 -1.32 -1.41 10.31
C ARG A 179 -2.37 -2.48 10.44
N ALA A 180 -1.93 -3.72 10.63
CA ALA A 180 -2.79 -4.89 10.67
C ALA A 180 -2.54 -5.72 11.94
N LEU A 181 -3.61 -6.14 12.60
CA LEU A 181 -3.57 -7.04 13.75
C LEU A 181 -4.88 -7.84 13.82
N GLY A 182 -4.80 -9.16 13.70
CA GLY A 182 -6.00 -9.99 13.52
C GLY A 182 -6.83 -9.52 12.32
N ASP A 183 -8.09 -9.21 12.54
CA ASP A 183 -9.03 -8.66 11.56
C ASP A 183 -9.02 -7.13 11.46
N ARG A 184 -8.28 -6.46 12.34
CA ARG A 184 -8.21 -4.99 12.37
C ARG A 184 -7.24 -4.45 11.32
N ARG A 185 -7.69 -3.43 10.60
CA ARG A 185 -6.90 -2.70 9.59
C ARG A 185 -7.04 -1.20 9.85
N ILE A 186 -5.90 -0.50 9.90
CA ILE A 186 -5.84 0.95 10.14
C ILE A 186 -4.94 1.58 9.09
N ILE A 187 -5.43 2.62 8.42
CA ILE A 187 -4.61 3.42 7.49
C ILE A 187 -3.76 4.40 8.33
N ALA A 188 -2.46 4.19 8.33
CA ALA A 188 -1.50 5.01 9.07
C ALA A 188 -0.89 6.15 8.23
N GLY A 189 -0.99 6.05 6.91
CA GLY A 189 -0.55 7.07 5.96
C GLY A 189 -1.01 6.72 4.55
N PHE A 190 -1.14 7.72 3.68
CA PHE A 190 -1.57 7.50 2.29
C PHE A 190 -0.78 8.39 1.33
N GLY A 191 -0.22 7.76 0.29
CA GLY A 191 0.37 8.45 -0.85
C GLY A 191 1.66 9.21 -0.58
N ASP A 192 2.44 8.84 0.44
CA ASP A 192 3.70 9.47 0.80
C ASP A 192 4.77 9.26 -0.28
N VAL A 193 5.37 10.36 -0.75
CA VAL A 193 6.39 10.42 -1.81
C VAL A 193 7.71 11.06 -1.36
N ALA A 194 7.97 11.19 -0.07
CA ALA A 194 9.13 11.89 0.48
C ALA A 194 10.49 11.38 -0.06
N HIS A 195 10.56 10.19 -0.65
CA HIS A 195 11.76 9.66 -1.29
C HIS A 195 12.00 10.21 -2.70
N LEU A 196 11.04 10.93 -3.27
CA LEU A 196 11.16 11.54 -4.61
C LEU A 196 11.65 13.00 -4.57
N GLU A 197 11.79 13.59 -3.37
CA GLU A 197 12.24 14.96 -3.14
C GLU A 197 13.77 15.09 -3.12
#